data_64b9bbd20bffebc70ffaf886d97cb9ed
#
_entry.id   64b9bbd20bffebc70ffaf886d97cb9ed
#
_cell.length_a   1.000
_cell.length_b   1.000
_cell.length_c   1.000
_cell.angle_alpha   90.00
_cell.angle_beta   90.00
_cell.angle_gamma   90.00
#
_symmetry.space_group_name_H-M   'P 1'
#
loop_
_entity.id
_entity.type
_entity.pdbx_description
1 polymer ?
#
loop_
_entity_poly.entity_id
_entity_poly.type
_entity_poly.pdbx_seq_one_letter_code
_entity_poly.pdbx_strand_id
1 'polypeptide(L)'
;KEYRRQRQMCIRDRIDVLNDRDVQTIIISPAKMEELKKSDMADRLLVHNIKLMTAPPLSEWNGQALSRTQLKEIQIEDLLQRNPIEIDIHKVASHLEGKRVMITGAAGSIGSEIMRQVASFNPYKLILVDQAETPLHDIRLELQDRWRDIDAETIIADISNATRMEDIFREFKPQYIFHAAAYKHVPMMEDNVSESIQVNVFGTRTVADLAVKYGAEKFVMISTDKAVNPTNVMGCSKRICEIYVQSLAKKLQKEGGHTTQFITTRFGNVLGSNGSVIPRFRDQIQRGGPVTVTHPEIIRYFMTIPEAVSYTHLRAHETLSDL
;
A
#
# COMPACT_ATOMS: atom_id res chain seq x y z
N LYS A 1 28.66 -35.88 -24.26
CA LYS A 1 27.44 -35.46 -25.01
C LYS A 1 26.14 -35.89 -24.30
N GLU A 2 26.11 -37.00 -23.57
CA GLU A 2 24.94 -37.46 -22.78
C GLU A 2 24.65 -36.59 -21.56
N TYR A 3 25.68 -36.10 -20.87
CA TYR A 3 25.52 -35.24 -19.68
C TYR A 3 24.91 -33.87 -20.00
N ARG A 4 25.02 -33.37 -21.25
CA ARG A 4 24.35 -32.15 -21.71
C ARG A 4 22.87 -32.38 -22.06
N ARG A 5 22.49 -33.58 -22.49
CA ARG A 5 21.09 -33.93 -22.74
C ARG A 5 20.28 -34.06 -21.46
N GLN A 6 20.87 -34.54 -20.37
CA GLN A 6 20.20 -34.60 -19.06
C GLN A 6 19.90 -33.21 -18.44
N ARG A 7 20.67 -32.17 -18.80
CA ARG A 7 20.36 -30.82 -18.36
C ARG A 7 19.19 -30.16 -19.11
N GLN A 8 18.79 -30.67 -20.22
CA GLN A 8 17.64 -30.20 -21.01
C GLN A 8 16.42 -31.13 -20.92
N MET A 9 16.47 -32.15 -20.08
CA MET A 9 15.28 -32.94 -19.77
C MET A 9 14.26 -32.07 -19.09
N CYS A 10 13.23 -31.86 -19.83
CA CYS A 10 12.17 -30.87 -19.75
C CYS A 10 11.60 -30.64 -18.39
N ILE A 11 11.41 -29.37 -18.08
CA ILE A 11 10.49 -28.84 -17.06
C ILE A 11 9.11 -29.55 -17.08
N ARG A 12 8.63 -30.05 -18.24
CA ARG A 12 7.43 -30.88 -18.37
C ARG A 12 7.51 -32.16 -17.52
N ASP A 13 8.60 -32.90 -17.64
CA ASP A 13 8.77 -34.19 -16.96
C ASP A 13 8.93 -34.05 -15.45
N ARG A 14 9.30 -32.88 -14.96
CA ARG A 14 9.47 -32.63 -13.53
C ARG A 14 8.17 -32.45 -12.75
N ILE A 15 7.14 -31.88 -13.37
CA ILE A 15 5.83 -31.70 -12.73
C ILE A 15 5.15 -33.06 -12.54
N ASP A 16 5.22 -33.91 -13.54
CA ASP A 16 4.70 -35.28 -13.41
C ASP A 16 5.40 -36.05 -12.28
N VAL A 17 6.73 -35.93 -12.18
CA VAL A 17 7.51 -36.51 -11.08
C VAL A 17 7.13 -35.90 -9.70
N LEU A 18 6.77 -34.62 -9.65
CA LEU A 18 6.35 -33.98 -8.39
C LEU A 18 4.97 -34.49 -7.93
N ASN A 19 4.06 -34.70 -8.87
CA ASN A 19 2.75 -35.29 -8.60
C ASN A 19 2.88 -36.76 -8.15
N ASP A 20 3.71 -37.55 -8.84
CA ASP A 20 3.97 -38.94 -8.49
C ASP A 20 4.58 -39.12 -7.09
N ARG A 21 5.25 -38.09 -6.58
CA ARG A 21 5.90 -38.09 -5.25
C ARG A 21 5.09 -37.37 -4.18
N ASP A 22 3.86 -36.95 -4.46
CA ASP A 22 3.00 -36.19 -3.54
C ASP A 22 3.71 -34.96 -2.91
N VAL A 23 4.42 -34.20 -3.79
CA VAL A 23 5.13 -33.01 -3.36
C VAL A 23 4.16 -31.87 -3.15
N GLN A 24 3.99 -31.43 -1.91
CA GLN A 24 3.08 -30.35 -1.54
C GLN A 24 3.74 -28.96 -1.49
N THR A 25 5.07 -28.93 -1.33
CA THR A 25 5.82 -27.67 -1.18
C THR A 25 7.16 -27.73 -1.91
N ILE A 26 7.49 -26.67 -2.63
CA ILE A 26 8.80 -26.47 -3.26
C ILE A 26 9.45 -25.21 -2.65
N ILE A 27 10.72 -25.35 -2.24
CA ILE A 27 11.53 -24.24 -1.76
C ILE A 27 12.45 -23.79 -2.90
N ILE A 28 12.36 -22.52 -3.24
CA ILE A 28 13.12 -21.91 -4.32
C ILE A 28 14.22 -21.04 -3.71
N SER A 29 15.46 -21.22 -4.19
CA SER A 29 16.55 -20.36 -3.72
C SER A 29 16.37 -18.94 -4.30
N PRO A 30 16.78 -17.87 -3.57
CA PRO A 30 16.70 -16.49 -4.05
C PRO A 30 17.38 -16.30 -5.41
N ALA A 31 18.49 -17.00 -5.67
CA ALA A 31 19.22 -16.95 -6.94
C ALA A 31 18.42 -17.50 -8.15
N LYS A 32 17.39 -18.31 -7.90
CA LYS A 32 16.52 -18.89 -8.94
C LYS A 32 15.18 -18.16 -9.09
N MET A 33 14.92 -17.17 -8.28
CA MET A 33 13.67 -16.40 -8.33
C MET A 33 13.47 -15.71 -9.68
N GLU A 34 14.54 -15.14 -10.24
CA GLU A 34 14.46 -14.48 -11.56
C GLU A 34 14.18 -15.45 -12.72
N GLU A 35 14.70 -16.67 -12.64
CA GLU A 35 14.35 -17.72 -13.62
C GLU A 35 12.87 -18.14 -13.48
N LEU A 36 12.37 -18.24 -12.25
CA LEU A 36 10.99 -18.57 -11.98
C LEU A 36 10.05 -17.49 -12.54
N LYS A 37 10.35 -16.22 -12.32
CA LYS A 37 9.57 -15.08 -12.82
C LYS A 37 9.50 -15.04 -14.35
N LYS A 38 10.56 -15.45 -15.03
CA LYS A 38 10.66 -15.43 -16.52
C LYS A 38 10.08 -16.69 -17.18
N SER A 39 9.68 -17.67 -16.41
CA SER A 39 9.17 -18.94 -16.90
C SER A 39 7.70 -19.12 -16.55
N ASP A 40 6.98 -19.96 -17.28
CA ASP A 40 5.63 -20.41 -16.97
C ASP A 40 5.59 -21.46 -15.83
N MET A 41 6.74 -21.74 -15.22
CA MET A 41 6.86 -22.76 -14.19
C MET A 41 6.05 -22.43 -12.94
N ALA A 42 6.06 -21.17 -12.50
CA ALA A 42 5.29 -20.75 -11.33
C ALA A 42 3.80 -21.02 -11.53
N ASP A 43 3.26 -20.61 -12.69
CA ASP A 43 1.85 -20.80 -13.03
C ASP A 43 1.49 -22.29 -13.06
N ARG A 44 2.35 -23.11 -13.66
CA ARG A 44 2.15 -24.56 -13.75
C ARG A 44 2.19 -25.24 -12.39
N LEU A 45 3.10 -24.86 -11.50
CA LEU A 45 3.18 -25.39 -10.14
C LEU A 45 1.95 -24.98 -9.29
N LEU A 46 1.48 -23.75 -9.45
CA LEU A 46 0.27 -23.27 -8.76
C LEU A 46 -0.99 -24.00 -9.24
N VAL A 47 -1.10 -24.31 -10.54
CA VAL A 47 -2.22 -25.13 -11.08
C VAL A 47 -2.28 -26.52 -10.43
N HIS A 48 -1.12 -27.10 -10.09
CA HIS A 48 -1.03 -28.39 -9.40
C HIS A 48 -1.13 -28.26 -7.86
N ASN A 49 -1.54 -27.09 -7.35
CA ASN A 49 -1.69 -26.80 -5.91
C ASN A 49 -0.42 -27.02 -5.09
N ILE A 50 0.76 -26.85 -5.72
CA ILE A 50 2.06 -26.97 -5.08
C ILE A 50 2.42 -25.61 -4.47
N LYS A 51 2.65 -25.61 -3.15
CA LYS A 51 3.02 -24.40 -2.40
C LYS A 51 4.46 -24.00 -2.74
N LEU A 52 4.65 -22.73 -3.12
CA LEU A 52 5.96 -22.18 -3.41
C LEU A 52 6.48 -21.38 -2.21
N MET A 53 7.68 -21.68 -1.77
CA MET A 53 8.36 -20.96 -0.69
C MET A 53 9.74 -20.51 -1.15
N THR A 54 10.24 -19.41 -0.60
CA THR A 54 11.62 -18.95 -0.81
C THR A 54 12.39 -18.95 0.50
N ALA A 55 13.68 -19.29 0.41
CA ALA A 55 14.61 -19.16 1.51
C ALA A 55 15.16 -17.72 1.57
N PRO A 56 15.59 -17.23 2.75
CA PRO A 56 16.28 -15.96 2.85
C PRO A 56 17.61 -15.98 2.06
N PRO A 57 18.15 -14.81 1.66
CA PRO A 57 19.48 -14.72 1.04
C PRO A 57 20.57 -15.33 1.90
N LEU A 58 21.58 -15.93 1.27
CA LEU A 58 22.72 -16.55 1.98
C LEU A 58 23.45 -15.59 2.94
N SER A 59 23.42 -14.28 2.63
CA SER A 59 23.98 -13.23 3.50
C SER A 59 23.29 -13.10 4.86
N GLU A 60 22.06 -13.58 4.98
CA GLU A 60 21.27 -13.56 6.22
C GLU A 60 21.37 -14.88 7.01
N TRP A 61 22.17 -15.83 6.53
CA TRP A 61 22.32 -17.11 7.20
C TRP A 61 23.43 -17.04 8.27
N ASN A 62 23.02 -17.19 9.52
CA ASN A 62 23.92 -17.15 10.69
C ASN A 62 24.68 -18.47 10.92
N GLY A 63 24.85 -19.30 9.89
CA GLY A 63 25.50 -20.61 10.00
C GLY A 63 24.66 -21.68 10.72
N GLN A 64 23.42 -21.38 11.08
CA GLN A 64 22.47 -22.34 11.65
C GLN A 64 21.58 -22.94 10.55
N ALA A 65 21.06 -24.13 10.80
CA ALA A 65 20.11 -24.76 9.89
C ALA A 65 18.86 -23.87 9.72
N LEU A 66 18.39 -23.71 8.48
CA LEU A 66 17.16 -22.98 8.16
C LEU A 66 15.97 -23.56 8.93
N SER A 67 15.35 -22.75 9.74
CA SER A 67 14.08 -23.09 10.39
C SER A 67 12.91 -22.88 9.42
N ARG A 68 11.81 -23.60 9.61
CA ARG A 68 10.59 -23.41 8.81
C ARG A 68 10.04 -21.99 8.91
N THR A 69 10.27 -21.29 10.00
CA THR A 69 9.83 -19.92 10.24
C THR A 69 10.58 -18.88 9.39
N GLN A 70 11.74 -19.22 8.85
CA GLN A 70 12.53 -18.36 7.97
C GLN A 70 12.14 -18.49 6.49
N LEU A 71 11.35 -19.51 6.15
CA LEU A 71 10.85 -19.69 4.79
C LEU A 71 9.64 -18.78 4.57
N LYS A 72 9.67 -17.97 3.51
CA LYS A 72 8.54 -17.15 3.09
C LYS A 72 7.78 -17.82 1.97
N GLU A 73 6.46 -17.82 2.04
CA GLU A 73 5.61 -18.22 0.92
C GLU A 73 5.72 -17.18 -0.19
N ILE A 74 5.99 -17.65 -1.42
CA ILE A 74 6.03 -16.79 -2.60
C ILE A 74 4.60 -16.34 -2.89
N GLN A 75 4.40 -15.04 -2.83
CA GLN A 75 3.11 -14.42 -3.16
C GLN A 75 3.05 -14.10 -4.66
N ILE A 76 1.84 -13.93 -5.19
CA ILE A 76 1.63 -13.55 -6.59
C ILE A 76 2.37 -12.23 -6.91
N GLU A 77 2.45 -11.36 -5.93
CA GLU A 77 3.15 -10.08 -5.99
C GLU A 77 4.64 -10.25 -6.29
N ASP A 78 5.27 -11.30 -5.75
CA ASP A 78 6.69 -11.62 -5.96
C ASP A 78 6.97 -12.10 -7.39
N LEU A 79 5.93 -12.51 -8.12
CA LEU A 79 6.01 -13.01 -9.50
C LEU A 79 5.78 -11.90 -10.55
N LEU A 80 5.51 -10.67 -10.15
CA LEU A 80 5.37 -9.56 -11.09
C LEU A 80 6.68 -9.32 -11.84
N GLN A 81 6.59 -9.32 -13.18
CA GLN A 81 7.74 -9.17 -14.08
C GLN A 81 8.09 -7.71 -14.36
N ARG A 82 8.19 -6.88 -13.34
CA ARG A 82 8.63 -5.50 -13.52
C ARG A 82 9.62 -5.11 -12.44
N ASN A 83 10.53 -4.21 -12.80
CA ASN A 83 11.46 -3.66 -11.83
C ASN A 83 10.68 -2.80 -10.83
N PRO A 84 10.96 -2.92 -9.53
CA PRO A 84 10.43 -1.99 -8.53
C PRO A 84 10.78 -0.54 -8.89
N ILE A 85 9.90 0.38 -8.53
CA ILE A 85 10.20 1.81 -8.68
C ILE A 85 11.32 2.14 -7.67
N GLU A 86 12.49 2.46 -8.17
CA GLU A 86 13.59 2.95 -7.34
C GLU A 86 13.36 4.43 -7.04
N ILE A 87 13.31 4.78 -5.77
CA ILE A 87 13.24 6.16 -5.29
C ILE A 87 14.52 6.49 -4.53
N ASP A 88 14.92 7.73 -4.58
CA ASP A 88 15.99 8.25 -3.73
C ASP A 88 15.47 8.35 -2.28
N ILE A 89 15.64 7.25 -1.54
CA ILE A 89 15.22 7.12 -0.14
C ILE A 89 15.89 8.19 0.73
N HIS A 90 17.12 8.57 0.43
CA HIS A 90 17.83 9.60 1.20
C HIS A 90 17.18 10.98 1.03
N LYS A 91 16.74 11.31 -0.18
CA LYS A 91 16.02 12.57 -0.44
C LYS A 91 14.68 12.59 0.28
N VAL A 92 13.96 11.49 0.30
CA VAL A 92 12.69 11.37 1.05
C VAL A 92 12.93 11.49 2.55
N ALA A 93 13.91 10.75 3.08
CA ALA A 93 14.27 10.76 4.49
C ALA A 93 14.58 12.15 5.01
N SER A 94 15.42 12.94 4.27
CA SER A 94 15.82 14.28 4.66
C SER A 94 14.66 15.27 4.86
N HIS A 95 13.52 15.02 4.21
CA HIS A 95 12.32 15.86 4.36
C HIS A 95 11.42 15.46 5.54
N LEU A 96 11.50 14.20 5.98
CA LEU A 96 10.64 13.66 7.03
C LEU A 96 11.35 13.51 8.37
N GLU A 97 12.68 13.47 8.37
CA GLU A 97 13.50 13.43 9.56
C GLU A 97 13.19 14.60 10.49
N GLY A 98 12.98 14.33 11.77
CA GLY A 98 12.68 15.34 12.77
C GLY A 98 11.31 16.02 12.60
N LYS A 99 10.43 15.57 11.70
CA LYS A 99 9.09 16.16 11.48
C LYS A 99 8.00 15.45 12.28
N ARG A 100 6.94 16.20 12.61
CA ARG A 100 5.68 15.63 13.10
C ARG A 100 4.84 15.21 11.90
N VAL A 101 4.67 13.90 11.75
CA VAL A 101 3.99 13.32 10.60
C VAL A 101 2.67 12.69 11.03
N MET A 102 1.57 13.15 10.45
CA MET A 102 0.24 12.57 10.65
C MET A 102 -0.11 11.66 9.48
N ILE A 103 -0.67 10.49 9.80
CA ILE A 103 -1.22 9.56 8.82
C ILE A 103 -2.67 9.28 9.19
N THR A 104 -3.61 9.68 8.34
CA THR A 104 -5.03 9.32 8.50
C THR A 104 -5.34 8.08 7.68
N GLY A 105 -6.21 7.21 8.19
CA GLY A 105 -6.38 5.87 7.62
C GLY A 105 -5.15 4.98 7.87
N ALA A 106 -4.51 5.19 9.02
CA ALA A 106 -3.23 4.58 9.38
C ALA A 106 -3.29 3.05 9.46
N ALA A 107 -4.44 2.48 9.80
CA ALA A 107 -4.66 1.04 9.89
C ALA A 107 -5.04 0.39 8.54
N GLY A 108 -5.24 1.18 7.48
CA GLY A 108 -5.46 0.69 6.13
C GLY A 108 -4.16 0.17 5.48
N SER A 109 -4.31 -0.59 4.37
CA SER A 109 -3.15 -1.18 3.67
C SER A 109 -2.12 -0.14 3.21
N ILE A 110 -2.56 1.03 2.75
CA ILE A 110 -1.67 2.11 2.33
C ILE A 110 -1.14 2.88 3.54
N GLY A 111 -2.00 3.24 4.49
CA GLY A 111 -1.60 4.01 5.66
C GLY A 111 -0.58 3.27 6.54
N SER A 112 -0.76 1.97 6.73
CA SER A 112 0.18 1.15 7.50
C SER A 112 1.55 1.04 6.82
N GLU A 113 1.58 0.96 5.50
CA GLU A 113 2.85 0.95 4.77
C GLU A 113 3.53 2.33 4.77
N ILE A 114 2.76 3.43 4.65
CA ILE A 114 3.31 4.78 4.84
C ILE A 114 3.94 4.87 6.24
N MET A 115 3.26 4.38 7.27
CA MET A 115 3.79 4.35 8.63
C MET A 115 5.12 3.61 8.71
N ARG A 116 5.23 2.39 8.13
CA ARG A 116 6.46 1.59 8.14
C ARG A 116 7.62 2.32 7.47
N GLN A 117 7.37 2.93 6.31
CA GLN A 117 8.41 3.66 5.59
C GLN A 117 8.80 4.94 6.34
N VAL A 118 7.83 5.74 6.81
CA VAL A 118 8.11 6.97 7.57
C VAL A 118 8.82 6.67 8.89
N ALA A 119 8.46 5.58 9.57
CA ALA A 119 9.13 5.15 10.80
C ALA A 119 10.64 4.90 10.58
N SER A 120 11.04 4.42 9.40
CA SER A 120 12.46 4.24 9.07
C SER A 120 13.23 5.54 8.81
N PHE A 121 12.54 6.67 8.68
CA PHE A 121 13.13 7.99 8.42
C PHE A 121 13.30 8.86 9.67
N ASN A 122 13.18 8.28 10.85
CA ASN A 122 13.39 8.93 12.13
C ASN A 122 12.59 10.24 12.32
N PRO A 123 11.26 10.21 12.19
CA PRO A 123 10.41 11.38 12.43
C PRO A 123 10.49 11.81 13.90
N TYR A 124 10.26 13.08 14.17
CA TYR A 124 10.14 13.57 15.57
C TYR A 124 8.94 12.94 16.28
N LYS A 125 7.80 12.81 15.58
CA LYS A 125 6.59 12.18 16.11
C LYS A 125 5.71 11.63 14.98
N LEU A 126 5.19 10.43 15.18
CA LEU A 126 4.13 9.84 14.35
C LEU A 126 2.77 10.02 15.01
N ILE A 127 1.80 10.54 14.27
CA ILE A 127 0.41 10.68 14.69
C ILE A 127 -0.45 9.81 13.78
N LEU A 128 -0.91 8.68 14.28
CA LEU A 128 -1.61 7.65 13.53
C LEU A 128 -3.10 7.68 13.86
N VAL A 129 -3.91 8.12 12.90
CA VAL A 129 -5.35 8.32 13.10
C VAL A 129 -6.13 7.33 12.26
N ASP A 130 -6.99 6.56 12.89
CA ASP A 130 -7.93 5.65 12.22
C ASP A 130 -9.19 5.47 13.06
N GLN A 131 -10.32 5.14 12.44
CA GLN A 131 -11.55 4.80 13.15
C GLN A 131 -11.63 3.33 13.56
N ALA A 132 -10.84 2.46 12.92
CA ALA A 132 -10.83 1.02 13.15
C ALA A 132 -9.89 0.67 14.32
N GLU A 133 -10.47 0.42 15.50
CA GLU A 133 -9.73 0.20 16.75
C GLU A 133 -8.78 -1.00 16.64
N THR A 134 -9.27 -2.19 16.30
CA THR A 134 -8.48 -3.42 16.30
C THR A 134 -7.29 -3.37 15.34
N PRO A 135 -7.45 -2.98 14.03
CA PRO A 135 -6.29 -2.83 13.15
C PRO A 135 -5.32 -1.72 13.61
N LEU A 136 -5.80 -0.68 14.28
CA LEU A 136 -4.94 0.36 14.83
C LEU A 136 -4.13 -0.14 16.04
N HIS A 137 -4.71 -1.04 16.82
CA HIS A 137 -4.00 -1.72 17.91
C HIS A 137 -2.87 -2.60 17.37
N ASP A 138 -3.11 -3.34 16.28
CA ASP A 138 -2.06 -4.14 15.62
C ASP A 138 -0.89 -3.26 15.16
N ILE A 139 -1.16 -2.08 14.62
CA ILE A 139 -0.15 -1.07 14.26
C ILE A 139 0.65 -0.62 15.50
N ARG A 140 -0.02 -0.39 16.62
CA ARG A 140 0.66 -0.04 17.89
C ARG A 140 1.63 -1.14 18.34
N LEU A 141 1.20 -2.38 18.29
CA LEU A 141 2.06 -3.52 18.64
C LEU A 141 3.25 -3.62 17.68
N GLU A 142 3.04 -3.48 16.38
CA GLU A 142 4.12 -3.49 15.39
C GLU A 142 5.16 -2.39 15.64
N LEU A 143 4.72 -1.18 16.01
CA LEU A 143 5.61 -0.07 16.38
C LEU A 143 6.43 -0.40 17.62
N GLN A 144 5.80 -0.94 18.65
CA GLN A 144 6.49 -1.32 19.90
C GLN A 144 7.54 -2.40 19.67
N ASP A 145 7.29 -3.31 18.73
CA ASP A 145 8.21 -4.41 18.44
C ASP A 145 9.40 -3.97 17.57
N ARG A 146 9.14 -3.13 16.54
CA ARG A 146 10.13 -2.83 15.50
C ARG A 146 10.81 -1.46 15.64
N TRP A 147 10.12 -0.48 16.20
CA TRP A 147 10.58 0.93 16.28
C TRP A 147 10.34 1.52 17.66
N ARG A 148 10.92 0.90 18.69
CA ARG A 148 10.71 1.24 20.11
C ARG A 148 11.08 2.67 20.47
N ASP A 149 12.02 3.25 19.75
CA ASP A 149 12.56 4.59 20.03
C ASP A 149 11.76 5.72 19.34
N ILE A 150 10.76 5.37 18.52
CA ILE A 150 9.93 6.36 17.84
C ILE A 150 8.79 6.81 18.75
N ASP A 151 8.68 8.12 18.94
CA ASP A 151 7.52 8.73 19.59
C ASP A 151 6.30 8.65 18.65
N ALA A 152 5.38 7.72 18.93
CA ALA A 152 4.21 7.46 18.12
C ALA A 152 2.93 7.44 18.96
N GLU A 153 1.91 8.18 18.49
CA GLU A 153 0.57 8.17 19.05
C GLU A 153 -0.42 7.50 18.10
N THR A 154 -1.18 6.54 18.62
CA THR A 154 -2.29 5.91 17.89
C THR A 154 -3.61 6.43 18.44
N ILE A 155 -4.40 7.06 17.57
CA ILE A 155 -5.59 7.82 17.97
C ILE A 155 -6.80 7.27 17.21
N ILE A 156 -7.80 6.81 17.96
CA ILE A 156 -9.09 6.42 17.38
C ILE A 156 -9.89 7.70 17.10
N ALA A 157 -10.13 7.97 15.82
CA ALA A 157 -10.98 9.08 15.40
C ALA A 157 -11.53 8.87 14.00
N ASP A 158 -12.75 9.34 13.79
CA ASP A 158 -13.35 9.52 12.47
C ASP A 158 -12.94 10.90 11.94
N ILE A 159 -12.36 10.92 10.74
CA ILE A 159 -11.93 12.17 10.08
C ILE A 159 -13.08 13.15 9.77
N SER A 160 -14.31 12.65 9.71
CA SER A 160 -15.50 13.49 9.51
C SER A 160 -15.95 14.21 10.80
N ASN A 161 -15.45 13.78 11.96
CA ASN A 161 -15.69 14.46 13.24
C ASN A 161 -14.75 15.67 13.39
N ALA A 162 -15.22 16.83 12.91
CA ALA A 162 -14.44 18.06 12.87
C ALA A 162 -13.90 18.48 14.25
N THR A 163 -14.71 18.36 15.32
CA THR A 163 -14.30 18.75 16.67
C THR A 163 -13.14 17.86 17.15
N ARG A 164 -13.28 16.54 17.01
CA ARG A 164 -12.23 15.60 17.42
C ARG A 164 -10.94 15.81 16.62
N MET A 165 -11.07 15.99 15.31
CA MET A 165 -9.91 16.26 14.46
C MET A 165 -9.24 17.58 14.80
N GLU A 166 -9.99 18.62 15.12
CA GLU A 166 -9.43 19.89 15.55
C GLU A 166 -8.64 19.78 16.86
N ASP A 167 -9.14 19.02 17.84
CA ASP A 167 -8.40 18.76 19.09
C ASP A 167 -7.06 18.09 18.81
N ILE A 168 -7.04 17.09 17.92
CA ILE A 168 -5.82 16.38 17.51
C ILE A 168 -4.82 17.36 16.83
N PHE A 169 -5.30 18.18 15.89
CA PHE A 169 -4.44 19.15 15.21
C PHE A 169 -3.89 20.22 16.15
N ARG A 170 -4.70 20.68 17.10
CA ARG A 170 -4.26 21.66 18.10
C ARG A 170 -3.18 21.11 19.01
N GLU A 171 -3.30 19.85 19.42
CA GLU A 171 -2.36 19.18 20.31
C GLU A 171 -1.04 18.88 19.59
N PHE A 172 -1.12 18.20 18.43
CA PHE A 172 0.08 17.65 17.78
C PHE A 172 0.70 18.56 16.72
N LYS A 173 -0.06 19.49 16.12
CA LYS A 173 0.40 20.43 15.07
C LYS A 173 1.24 19.72 13.99
N PRO A 174 0.68 18.77 13.25
CA PRO A 174 1.43 17.99 12.27
C PRO A 174 1.99 18.90 11.15
N GLN A 175 3.23 18.63 10.76
CA GLN A 175 3.89 19.36 9.68
C GLN A 175 3.65 18.67 8.32
N TYR A 176 3.65 17.34 8.31
CA TYR A 176 3.37 16.52 7.15
C TYR A 176 2.13 15.67 7.40
N ILE A 177 1.23 15.63 6.44
CA ILE A 177 0.00 14.87 6.54
C ILE A 177 -0.12 13.96 5.32
N PHE A 178 -0.15 12.65 5.57
CA PHE A 178 -0.52 11.65 4.57
C PHE A 178 -1.97 11.26 4.80
N HIS A 179 -2.84 11.67 3.88
CA HIS A 179 -4.28 11.45 3.99
C HIS A 179 -4.70 10.23 3.17
N ALA A 180 -4.71 9.06 3.82
CA ALA A 180 -5.11 7.78 3.23
C ALA A 180 -6.50 7.30 3.70
N ALA A 181 -7.14 7.99 4.63
CA ALA A 181 -8.47 7.67 5.12
C ALA A 181 -9.52 7.87 4.02
N ALA A 182 -10.24 6.82 3.66
CA ALA A 182 -11.40 6.86 2.76
C ALA A 182 -12.11 5.51 2.72
N TYR A 183 -13.40 5.50 2.43
CA TYR A 183 -14.09 4.31 1.96
C TYR A 183 -13.78 4.08 0.48
N LYS A 184 -13.41 2.84 0.11
CA LYS A 184 -12.85 2.50 -1.22
C LYS A 184 -13.63 1.45 -2.01
N HIS A 185 -14.53 0.70 -1.37
CA HIS A 185 -15.24 -0.39 -2.00
C HIS A 185 -16.43 0.14 -2.82
N VAL A 186 -16.31 0.05 -4.15
CA VAL A 186 -17.32 0.59 -5.07
C VAL A 186 -18.73 0.09 -4.76
N PRO A 187 -19.02 -1.22 -4.67
CA PRO A 187 -20.38 -1.68 -4.39
C PRO A 187 -20.93 -1.14 -3.05
N MET A 188 -20.11 -1.12 -2.01
CA MET A 188 -20.54 -0.59 -0.72
C MET A 188 -20.89 0.90 -0.78
N MET A 189 -20.18 1.68 -1.60
CA MET A 189 -20.43 3.12 -1.74
C MET A 189 -21.65 3.41 -2.64
N GLU A 190 -21.96 2.55 -3.60
CA GLU A 190 -23.23 2.65 -4.33
C GLU A 190 -24.43 2.47 -3.40
N ASP A 191 -24.35 1.52 -2.45
CA ASP A 191 -25.40 1.26 -1.48
C ASP A 191 -25.43 2.31 -0.34
N ASN A 192 -24.33 3.03 -0.09
CA ASN A 192 -24.14 3.95 1.04
C ASN A 192 -23.58 5.30 0.59
N VAL A 193 -24.31 6.00 -0.26
CA VAL A 193 -23.86 7.28 -0.88
C VAL A 193 -23.58 8.35 0.19
N SER A 194 -24.45 8.47 1.19
CA SER A 194 -24.31 9.44 2.28
C SER A 194 -22.99 9.26 3.04
N GLU A 195 -22.64 8.00 3.35
CA GLU A 195 -21.39 7.67 4.05
C GLU A 195 -20.17 7.99 3.19
N SER A 196 -20.25 7.71 1.87
CA SER A 196 -19.20 8.09 0.95
C SER A 196 -18.94 9.60 0.94
N ILE A 197 -20.00 10.41 0.93
CA ILE A 197 -19.89 11.87 0.99
C ILE A 197 -19.40 12.33 2.36
N GLN A 198 -19.98 11.80 3.44
CA GLN A 198 -19.61 12.20 4.80
C GLN A 198 -18.13 11.94 5.09
N VAL A 199 -17.66 10.72 4.84
CA VAL A 199 -16.28 10.34 5.18
C VAL A 199 -15.30 10.82 4.10
N ASN A 200 -15.53 10.51 2.82
CA ASN A 200 -14.55 10.85 1.80
C ASN A 200 -14.50 12.37 1.55
N VAL A 201 -15.66 13.03 1.36
CA VAL A 201 -15.66 14.44 0.98
C VAL A 201 -15.52 15.35 2.20
N PHE A 202 -16.43 15.27 3.17
CA PHE A 202 -16.37 16.15 4.34
C PHE A 202 -15.19 15.81 5.24
N GLY A 203 -14.83 14.54 5.40
CA GLY A 203 -13.63 14.14 6.11
C GLY A 203 -12.35 14.71 5.50
N THR A 204 -12.18 14.58 4.17
CA THR A 204 -11.03 15.19 3.46
C THR A 204 -11.01 16.71 3.62
N ARG A 205 -12.16 17.37 3.47
CA ARG A 205 -12.29 18.81 3.70
C ARG A 205 -11.84 19.19 5.10
N THR A 206 -12.35 18.51 6.12
CA THR A 206 -12.00 18.77 7.53
C THR A 206 -10.48 18.69 7.75
N VAL A 207 -9.84 17.61 7.29
CA VAL A 207 -8.38 17.41 7.46
C VAL A 207 -7.59 18.46 6.68
N ALA A 208 -8.00 18.81 5.45
CA ALA A 208 -7.33 19.81 4.62
C ALA A 208 -7.44 21.23 5.19
N ASP A 209 -8.64 21.62 5.67
CA ASP A 209 -8.86 22.93 6.31
C ASP A 209 -8.04 23.07 7.59
N LEU A 210 -7.99 22.01 8.40
CA LEU A 210 -7.17 21.98 9.62
C LEU A 210 -5.67 21.99 9.31
N ALA A 211 -5.23 21.37 8.23
CA ALA A 211 -3.85 21.44 7.77
C ALA A 211 -3.43 22.90 7.52
N VAL A 212 -4.26 23.66 6.84
CA VAL A 212 -4.05 25.10 6.62
C VAL A 212 -4.09 25.88 7.93
N LYS A 213 -5.14 25.67 8.73
CA LYS A 213 -5.36 26.39 10.01
C LYS A 213 -4.18 26.24 10.97
N TYR A 214 -3.58 25.05 11.03
CA TYR A 214 -2.47 24.74 11.94
C TYR A 214 -1.09 24.79 11.28
N GLY A 215 -1.01 25.29 10.04
CA GLY A 215 0.26 25.60 9.37
C GLY A 215 1.07 24.37 8.97
N ALA A 216 0.40 23.30 8.53
CA ALA A 216 1.10 22.16 7.98
C ALA A 216 1.93 22.54 6.73
N GLU A 217 3.12 21.99 6.60
CA GLU A 217 4.00 22.22 5.45
C GLU A 217 3.47 21.49 4.20
N LYS A 218 3.07 20.23 4.36
CA LYS A 218 2.57 19.41 3.25
C LYS A 218 1.33 18.59 3.60
N PHE A 219 0.43 18.50 2.65
CA PHE A 219 -0.75 17.66 2.67
C PHE A 219 -0.77 16.76 1.43
N VAL A 220 -0.52 15.47 1.62
CA VAL A 220 -0.46 14.47 0.54
C VAL A 220 -1.74 13.64 0.57
N MET A 221 -2.58 13.83 -0.43
CA MET A 221 -3.85 13.11 -0.57
C MET A 221 -3.68 11.87 -1.43
N ILE A 222 -4.07 10.73 -0.89
CA ILE A 222 -4.16 9.49 -1.64
C ILE A 222 -5.47 9.45 -2.43
N SER A 223 -5.36 9.29 -3.75
CA SER A 223 -6.48 9.18 -4.67
C SER A 223 -6.38 7.90 -5.52
N THR A 224 -7.22 7.76 -6.51
CA THR A 224 -7.37 6.54 -7.31
C THR A 224 -7.54 6.88 -8.80
N ASP A 225 -7.21 5.91 -9.65
CA ASP A 225 -7.53 5.92 -11.09
C ASP A 225 -9.02 6.13 -11.36
N LYS A 226 -9.88 5.63 -10.46
CA LYS A 226 -11.35 5.73 -10.56
C LYS A 226 -11.89 7.16 -10.36
N ALA A 227 -11.06 8.10 -9.93
CA ALA A 227 -11.36 9.52 -9.88
C ALA A 227 -11.17 10.21 -11.26
N VAL A 228 -10.60 9.51 -12.24
CA VAL A 228 -10.48 9.99 -13.62
C VAL A 228 -11.75 9.60 -14.38
N ASN A 229 -12.52 10.60 -14.85
CA ASN A 229 -13.81 10.37 -15.50
C ASN A 229 -14.70 9.38 -14.70
N PRO A 230 -15.07 9.72 -13.47
CA PRO A 230 -15.68 8.78 -12.54
C PRO A 230 -17.06 8.33 -13.03
N THR A 231 -17.33 7.03 -12.95
CA THR A 231 -18.59 6.39 -13.32
C THR A 231 -19.29 5.73 -12.14
N ASN A 232 -18.80 5.97 -10.93
CA ASN A 232 -19.34 5.38 -9.70
C ASN A 232 -19.19 6.35 -8.53
N VAL A 233 -19.99 6.16 -7.48
CA VAL A 233 -20.06 7.03 -6.30
C VAL A 233 -18.69 7.19 -5.63
N MET A 234 -17.96 6.10 -5.42
CA MET A 234 -16.63 6.15 -4.80
C MET A 234 -15.65 7.00 -5.62
N GLY A 235 -15.59 6.79 -6.94
CA GLY A 235 -14.76 7.59 -7.85
C GLY A 235 -15.17 9.06 -7.85
N CYS A 236 -16.49 9.35 -7.89
CA CYS A 236 -17.03 10.71 -7.79
C CYS A 236 -16.62 11.39 -6.50
N SER A 237 -16.77 10.71 -5.35
CA SER A 237 -16.39 11.25 -4.04
C SER A 237 -14.91 11.63 -4.00
N LYS A 238 -14.02 10.76 -4.50
CA LYS A 238 -12.58 11.05 -4.58
C LYS A 238 -12.27 12.20 -5.55
N ARG A 239 -13.00 12.30 -6.67
CA ARG A 239 -12.85 13.43 -7.60
C ARG A 239 -13.23 14.75 -6.96
N ILE A 240 -14.32 14.79 -6.20
CA ILE A 240 -14.72 15.98 -5.44
C ILE A 240 -13.62 16.37 -4.44
N CYS A 241 -13.03 15.42 -3.73
CA CYS A 241 -11.91 15.68 -2.84
C CYS A 241 -10.72 16.32 -3.56
N GLU A 242 -10.34 15.78 -4.74
CA GLU A 242 -9.26 16.36 -5.56
C GLU A 242 -9.54 17.79 -5.97
N ILE A 243 -10.77 18.06 -6.44
CA ILE A 243 -11.19 19.42 -6.85
C ILE A 243 -11.14 20.37 -5.65
N TYR A 244 -11.61 19.91 -4.48
CA TYR A 244 -11.56 20.71 -3.26
C TYR A 244 -10.13 21.08 -2.89
N VAL A 245 -9.25 20.10 -2.76
CA VAL A 245 -7.85 20.28 -2.38
C VAL A 245 -7.11 21.20 -3.38
N GLN A 246 -7.31 21.00 -4.69
CA GLN A 246 -6.74 21.85 -5.73
C GLN A 246 -7.29 23.30 -5.67
N SER A 247 -8.57 23.46 -5.39
CA SER A 247 -9.19 24.78 -5.25
C SER A 247 -8.66 25.51 -4.02
N LEU A 248 -8.51 24.80 -2.91
CA LEU A 248 -7.91 25.33 -1.67
C LEU A 248 -6.46 25.78 -1.92
N ALA A 249 -5.65 24.95 -2.57
CA ALA A 249 -4.28 25.30 -2.94
C ALA A 249 -4.20 26.57 -3.78
N LYS A 250 -5.04 26.68 -4.83
CA LYS A 250 -5.11 27.87 -5.68
C LYS A 250 -5.56 29.12 -4.92
N LYS A 251 -6.50 28.97 -3.99
CA LYS A 251 -6.96 30.07 -3.13
C LYS A 251 -5.81 30.60 -2.28
N LEU A 252 -5.10 29.71 -1.58
CA LEU A 252 -3.98 30.07 -0.73
C LEU A 252 -2.83 30.73 -1.50
N GLN A 253 -2.54 30.24 -2.69
CA GLN A 253 -1.54 30.85 -3.58
C GLN A 253 -1.90 32.30 -3.96
N LYS A 254 -3.19 32.58 -4.18
CA LYS A 254 -3.67 33.95 -4.51
C LYS A 254 -3.65 34.90 -3.30
N GLU A 255 -3.98 34.37 -2.12
CA GLU A 255 -4.05 35.19 -0.88
C GLU A 255 -2.67 35.54 -0.33
N GLY A 256 -1.62 34.79 -0.70
CA GLY A 256 -0.27 34.98 -0.22
C GLY A 256 -0.09 34.67 1.26
N GLY A 257 1.08 34.18 1.65
CA GLY A 257 1.42 34.00 3.08
C GLY A 257 1.19 32.59 3.65
N HIS A 258 0.49 31.69 2.96
CA HIS A 258 0.34 30.30 3.39
C HIS A 258 1.31 29.37 2.66
N THR A 259 1.93 28.46 3.43
CA THR A 259 2.99 27.57 2.95
C THR A 259 2.54 26.13 2.77
N THR A 260 1.28 25.77 3.11
CA THR A 260 0.81 24.38 2.97
C THR A 260 0.78 23.98 1.49
N GLN A 261 1.64 23.04 1.14
CA GLN A 261 1.72 22.45 -0.20
C GLN A 261 0.77 21.26 -0.29
N PHE A 262 -0.16 21.29 -1.23
CA PHE A 262 -1.11 20.22 -1.48
C PHE A 262 -0.68 19.37 -2.66
N ILE A 263 -0.58 18.06 -2.44
CA ILE A 263 -0.19 17.06 -3.43
C ILE A 263 -1.26 16.00 -3.50
N THR A 264 -1.62 15.56 -4.71
CA THR A 264 -2.55 14.46 -4.93
C THR A 264 -1.84 13.37 -5.70
N THR A 265 -1.83 12.15 -5.15
CA THR A 265 -1.30 10.97 -5.84
C THR A 265 -2.45 10.05 -6.25
N ARG A 266 -2.40 9.54 -7.47
CA ARG A 266 -3.36 8.57 -8.00
C ARG A 266 -2.64 7.29 -8.35
N PHE A 267 -3.21 6.16 -7.95
CA PHE A 267 -2.77 4.86 -8.41
C PHE A 267 -3.95 3.92 -8.61
N GLY A 268 -3.71 2.85 -9.36
CA GLY A 268 -4.71 1.85 -9.70
C GLY A 268 -4.94 0.83 -8.58
N ASN A 269 -5.10 -0.44 -8.97
CA ASN A 269 -5.30 -1.49 -7.99
C ASN A 269 -3.97 -1.82 -7.31
N VAL A 270 -4.05 -2.05 -6.00
CA VAL A 270 -2.88 -2.41 -5.20
C VAL A 270 -3.01 -3.86 -4.76
N LEU A 271 -2.00 -4.67 -5.12
CA LEU A 271 -1.95 -6.10 -4.82
C LEU A 271 -1.88 -6.32 -3.30
N GLY A 272 -2.55 -7.38 -2.85
CA GLY A 272 -2.54 -7.74 -1.43
C GLY A 272 -3.30 -6.78 -0.51
N SER A 273 -3.91 -5.70 -1.03
CA SER A 273 -4.69 -4.79 -0.19
C SER A 273 -5.99 -5.45 0.30
N ASN A 274 -6.38 -5.14 1.54
CA ASN A 274 -7.58 -5.70 2.17
C ASN A 274 -8.81 -5.54 1.29
N GLY A 275 -9.56 -6.66 1.10
CA GLY A 275 -10.77 -6.69 0.28
C GLY A 275 -10.55 -6.46 -1.22
N SER A 276 -9.31 -6.56 -1.72
CA SER A 276 -9.02 -6.48 -3.15
C SER A 276 -9.37 -7.75 -3.91
N VAL A 277 -9.31 -7.69 -5.25
CA VAL A 277 -9.74 -8.78 -6.12
C VAL A 277 -8.88 -10.04 -5.95
N ILE A 278 -7.59 -9.93 -5.70
CA ILE A 278 -6.68 -11.08 -5.59
C ILE A 278 -7.01 -11.98 -4.38
N PRO A 279 -7.13 -11.45 -3.14
CA PRO A 279 -7.61 -12.25 -2.00
C PRO A 279 -8.97 -12.92 -2.27
N ARG A 280 -9.90 -12.22 -2.94
CA ARG A 280 -11.20 -12.78 -3.31
C ARG A 280 -11.07 -13.95 -4.31
N PHE A 281 -10.22 -13.80 -5.33
CA PHE A 281 -9.99 -14.89 -6.29
C PHE A 281 -9.35 -16.09 -5.60
N ARG A 282 -8.37 -15.87 -4.72
CA ARG A 282 -7.74 -16.94 -3.92
C ARG A 282 -8.78 -17.71 -3.11
N ASP A 283 -9.65 -17.03 -2.40
CA ASP A 283 -10.73 -17.62 -1.62
C ASP A 283 -11.71 -18.41 -2.51
N GLN A 284 -12.11 -17.86 -3.66
CA GLN A 284 -12.98 -18.57 -4.62
C GLN A 284 -12.31 -19.85 -5.17
N ILE A 285 -11.02 -19.79 -5.51
CA ILE A 285 -10.26 -20.95 -5.99
C ILE A 285 -10.14 -22.01 -4.90
N GLN A 286 -9.85 -21.63 -3.66
CA GLN A 286 -9.76 -22.54 -2.51
C GLN A 286 -11.08 -23.27 -2.23
N ARG A 287 -12.23 -22.62 -2.52
CA ARG A 287 -13.57 -23.20 -2.39
C ARG A 287 -13.99 -24.04 -3.61
N GLY A 288 -13.11 -24.20 -4.61
CA GLY A 288 -13.41 -24.97 -5.82
C GLY A 288 -14.03 -24.17 -6.97
N GLY A 289 -14.04 -22.85 -6.89
CA GLY A 289 -14.56 -21.95 -7.92
C GLY A 289 -16.09 -21.78 -7.89
N PRO A 290 -16.70 -21.15 -8.90
CA PRO A 290 -16.03 -20.45 -10.00
C PRO A 290 -15.40 -19.11 -9.57
N VAL A 291 -14.42 -18.63 -10.36
CA VAL A 291 -13.87 -17.27 -10.19
C VAL A 291 -14.80 -16.26 -10.88
N THR A 292 -15.18 -15.22 -10.15
CA THR A 292 -16.10 -14.19 -10.64
C THR A 292 -15.34 -13.09 -11.38
N VAL A 293 -15.58 -12.94 -12.66
CA VAL A 293 -15.04 -11.87 -13.50
C VAL A 293 -16.12 -10.84 -13.81
N THR A 294 -15.82 -9.56 -13.59
CA THR A 294 -16.79 -8.46 -13.80
C THR A 294 -17.14 -8.29 -15.28
N HIS A 295 -16.15 -8.39 -16.15
CA HIS A 295 -16.29 -8.31 -17.60
C HIS A 295 -15.13 -9.06 -18.27
N PRO A 296 -15.38 -9.81 -19.37
CA PRO A 296 -14.32 -10.61 -20.03
C PRO A 296 -13.13 -9.77 -20.53
N GLU A 297 -13.37 -8.54 -20.97
CA GLU A 297 -12.36 -7.64 -21.53
C GLU A 297 -11.81 -6.64 -20.52
N ILE A 298 -12.08 -6.81 -19.21
CA ILE A 298 -11.62 -5.85 -18.21
C ILE A 298 -10.10 -5.91 -18.04
N ILE A 299 -9.46 -4.78 -18.20
CA ILE A 299 -8.03 -4.60 -17.96
C ILE A 299 -7.86 -3.89 -16.61
N ARG A 300 -6.99 -4.42 -15.75
CA ARG A 300 -6.64 -3.82 -14.47
C ARG A 300 -5.14 -3.71 -14.33
N TYR A 301 -4.66 -2.51 -14.07
CA TYR A 301 -3.25 -2.28 -13.74
C TYR A 301 -3.06 -2.49 -12.25
N PHE A 302 -1.98 -3.19 -11.90
CA PHE A 302 -1.64 -3.51 -10.53
C PHE A 302 -0.26 -2.97 -10.17
N MET A 303 -0.10 -2.61 -8.90
CA MET A 303 1.19 -2.32 -8.27
C MET A 303 1.21 -2.94 -6.87
N THR A 304 2.39 -3.11 -6.30
CA THR A 304 2.52 -3.55 -4.91
C THR A 304 2.22 -2.41 -3.95
N ILE A 305 1.92 -2.73 -2.68
CA ILE A 305 1.70 -1.71 -1.64
C ILE A 305 2.96 -0.86 -1.43
N PRO A 306 4.19 -1.44 -1.29
CA PRO A 306 5.41 -0.65 -1.19
C PRO A 306 5.64 0.30 -2.37
N GLU A 307 5.39 -0.14 -3.62
CA GLU A 307 5.51 0.72 -4.81
C GLU A 307 4.54 1.90 -4.80
N ALA A 308 3.28 1.66 -4.41
CA ALA A 308 2.29 2.73 -4.30
C ALA A 308 2.73 3.81 -3.30
N VAL A 309 3.30 3.39 -2.17
CA VAL A 309 3.81 4.29 -1.14
C VAL A 309 5.11 4.97 -1.59
N SER A 310 6.04 4.24 -2.21
CA SER A 310 7.24 4.83 -2.81
C SER A 310 6.90 5.91 -3.83
N TYR A 311 5.94 5.64 -4.71
CA TYR A 311 5.43 6.64 -5.66
C TYR A 311 4.80 7.85 -4.94
N THR A 312 4.08 7.62 -3.85
CA THR A 312 3.49 8.69 -3.04
C THR A 312 4.58 9.58 -2.44
N HIS A 313 5.65 9.01 -1.91
CA HIS A 313 6.80 9.77 -1.41
C HIS A 313 7.49 10.55 -2.52
N LEU A 314 7.73 9.95 -3.67
CA LEU A 314 8.34 10.62 -4.82
C LEU A 314 7.54 11.87 -5.20
N ARG A 315 6.23 11.73 -5.41
CA ARG A 315 5.35 12.87 -5.75
C ARG A 315 5.26 13.92 -4.64
N ALA A 316 5.33 13.50 -3.38
CA ALA A 316 5.34 14.43 -2.25
C ALA A 316 6.59 15.33 -2.20
N HIS A 317 7.67 14.93 -2.87
CA HIS A 317 8.96 15.63 -2.86
C HIS A 317 9.35 16.27 -4.20
N GLU A 318 8.56 16.06 -5.28
CA GLU A 318 8.72 16.81 -6.52
C GLU A 318 8.42 18.29 -6.28
N THR A 319 9.33 19.14 -6.71
CA THR A 319 9.14 20.60 -6.74
C THR A 319 8.49 20.99 -8.07
N LEU A 320 7.87 22.18 -8.12
CA LEU A 320 7.31 22.74 -9.36
C LEU A 320 8.33 22.85 -10.51
N SER A 321 9.64 22.80 -10.19
CA SER A 321 10.74 22.80 -11.17
C SER A 321 11.01 21.42 -11.78
N ASP A 322 10.44 20.36 -11.22
CA ASP A 322 10.65 18.97 -11.67
C ASP A 322 9.48 18.46 -12.55
N LEU A 323 8.48 19.33 -12.82
CA LEU A 323 7.32 19.14 -13.69
C LEU A 323 7.43 19.98 -14.96
#